data_b7d0d61f5a7d7ce0be99d3d7d5851b9d
#
_entry.id   b7d0d61f5a7d7ce0be99d3d7d5851b9d
#
_cell.length_a   1.000
_cell.length_b   1.000
_cell.length_c   1.000
_cell.angle_alpha   90.00
_cell.angle_beta   90.00
_cell.angle_gamma   90.00
#
_symmetry.space_group_name_H-M   'P 1'
#
loop_
_entity.id
_entity.type
_entity.pdbx_description
1 polymer ?
#
loop_
_entity_poly.entity_id
_entity_poly.type
_entity_poly.pdbx_seq_one_letter_code
_entity_poly.pdbx_strand_id
1 'polypeptide(L)'
;MSGLRGLAWLLAMQSLGELLSRGLKLPFPGPVIGMLLLLLALRLPVVREPVAACANFLLSHLSLLFVPVGVGVMTHLGLLGQYGVRMLVVIVLSTWIGLAVTVLVLRTFRKPGDA
;
A
#
# COMPACT_ATOMS: atom_id res chain seq x y z
N MET A 1 -14.53 -19.17 -0.30
CA MET A 1 -14.71 -18.69 1.09
C MET A 1 -13.43 -18.14 1.72
N SER A 2 -12.26 -18.69 1.37
CA SER A 2 -10.98 -18.19 1.89
C SER A 2 -10.72 -16.73 1.52
N GLY A 3 -11.18 -16.29 0.35
CA GLY A 3 -11.04 -14.89 -0.06
C GLY A 3 -11.81 -13.94 0.86
N LEU A 4 -13.01 -14.31 1.31
CA LEU A 4 -13.79 -13.50 2.24
C LEU A 4 -13.13 -13.43 3.60
N ARG A 5 -12.56 -14.53 4.07
CA ARG A 5 -11.83 -14.56 5.34
C ARG A 5 -10.59 -13.66 5.25
N GLY A 6 -9.88 -13.73 4.12
CA GLY A 6 -8.72 -12.87 3.87
C GLY A 6 -9.09 -11.41 3.88
N LEU A 7 -10.18 -11.05 3.21
CA LEU A 7 -10.68 -9.69 3.21
C LEU A 7 -11.04 -9.22 4.61
N ALA A 8 -11.69 -10.09 5.39
CA ALA A 8 -12.05 -9.78 6.78
C ALA A 8 -10.80 -9.51 7.62
N TRP A 9 -9.75 -10.32 7.46
CA TRP A 9 -8.48 -10.10 8.15
C TRP A 9 -7.82 -8.79 7.74
N LEU A 10 -7.80 -8.49 6.44
CA LEU A 10 -7.22 -7.25 5.94
C LEU A 10 -7.96 -6.03 6.50
N LEU A 11 -9.29 -6.06 6.49
CA LEU A 11 -10.09 -4.97 7.02
C LEU A 11 -9.93 -4.84 8.54
N ALA A 12 -9.84 -5.96 9.26
CA ALA A 12 -9.61 -5.94 10.69
C ALA A 12 -8.25 -5.30 11.02
N MET A 13 -7.19 -5.68 10.30
CA MET A 13 -5.86 -5.11 10.52
C MET A 13 -5.83 -3.63 10.18
N GLN A 14 -6.50 -3.23 9.08
CA GLN A 14 -6.61 -1.82 8.73
C GLN A 14 -7.35 -1.03 9.80
N SER A 15 -8.46 -1.57 10.31
CA SER A 15 -9.23 -0.91 11.36
C SER A 15 -8.43 -0.77 12.65
N LEU A 16 -7.69 -1.81 13.04
CA LEU A 16 -6.80 -1.74 14.20
C LEU A 16 -5.71 -0.71 13.99
N GLY A 17 -5.11 -0.67 12.81
CA GLY A 17 -4.10 0.32 12.49
C GLY A 17 -4.64 1.74 12.59
N GLU A 18 -5.84 1.96 12.07
CA GLU A 18 -6.50 3.26 12.15
C GLU A 18 -6.81 3.65 13.59
N LEU A 19 -7.33 2.71 14.39
CA LEU A 19 -7.60 2.95 15.81
C LEU A 19 -6.33 3.29 16.59
N LEU A 20 -5.25 2.56 16.34
CA LEU A 20 -3.97 2.82 17.00
C LEU A 20 -3.40 4.17 16.57
N SER A 21 -3.49 4.48 15.29
CA SER A 21 -3.00 5.76 14.77
C SER A 21 -3.72 6.94 15.41
N ARG A 22 -5.04 6.88 15.47
CA ARG A 22 -5.86 7.95 16.05
C ARG A 22 -5.82 7.97 17.57
N GLY A 23 -5.88 6.78 18.19
CA GLY A 23 -5.91 6.65 19.64
C GLY A 23 -4.63 7.11 20.29
N LEU A 24 -3.48 6.74 19.72
CA LEU A 24 -2.17 7.10 20.22
C LEU A 24 -1.63 8.39 19.62
N LYS A 25 -2.39 9.03 18.72
CA LYS A 25 -1.99 10.25 18.01
C LYS A 25 -0.62 10.09 17.35
N LEU A 26 -0.42 8.93 16.72
CA LEU A 26 0.82 8.64 16.03
C LEU A 26 0.93 9.47 14.75
N PRO A 27 2.15 9.91 14.37
CA PRO A 27 2.34 10.68 13.14
C PRO A 27 2.25 9.85 11.88
N PHE A 28 1.97 8.55 12.01
CA PHE A 28 1.88 7.63 10.87
C PHE A 28 0.44 7.41 10.44
N PRO A 29 0.19 7.26 9.12
CA PRO A 29 -1.15 6.89 8.64
C PRO A 29 -1.59 5.54 9.18
N GLY A 30 -2.90 5.40 9.43
CA GLY A 30 -3.47 4.15 9.89
C GLY A 30 -3.14 2.94 9.03
N PRO A 31 -3.24 3.03 7.68
CA PRO A 31 -2.90 1.90 6.80
C PRO A 31 -1.47 1.38 6.95
N VAL A 32 -0.51 2.25 7.24
CA VAL A 32 0.88 1.83 7.46
C VAL A 32 0.99 0.98 8.71
N ILE A 33 0.33 1.38 9.80
CA ILE A 33 0.31 0.62 11.05
C ILE A 33 -0.40 -0.72 10.82
N GLY A 34 -1.51 -0.70 10.08
CA GLY A 34 -2.23 -1.91 9.71
C GLY A 34 -1.37 -2.88 8.92
N MET A 35 -0.56 -2.36 8.00
CA MET A 35 0.38 -3.16 7.22
C MET A 35 1.42 -3.84 8.11
N LEU A 36 1.98 -3.12 9.07
CA LEU A 36 2.93 -3.69 10.00
C LEU A 36 2.29 -4.77 10.89
N LEU A 37 1.06 -4.52 11.35
CA LEU A 37 0.31 -5.50 12.12
C LEU A 37 0.03 -6.75 11.29
N LEU A 38 -0.35 -6.58 10.04
CA LEU A 38 -0.59 -7.69 9.12
C LEU A 38 0.69 -8.50 8.90
N LEU A 39 1.81 -7.82 8.74
CA LEU A 39 3.09 -8.48 8.56
C LEU A 39 3.41 -9.42 9.73
N LEU A 40 3.14 -8.97 10.94
CA LEU A 40 3.31 -9.81 12.13
C LEU A 40 2.28 -10.94 12.17
N ALA A 41 1.04 -10.64 11.81
CA ALA A 41 -0.04 -11.63 11.81
C ALA A 41 0.15 -12.72 10.75
N LEU A 42 0.86 -12.42 9.66
CA LEU A 42 1.12 -13.38 8.57
C LEU A 42 1.98 -14.56 9.02
N ARG A 43 2.64 -14.46 10.16
CA ARG A 43 3.38 -15.59 10.73
C ARG A 43 2.46 -16.73 11.15
N LEU A 44 1.19 -16.41 11.41
CA LEU A 44 0.19 -17.41 11.79
C LEU A 44 -0.43 -18.04 10.54
N PRO A 45 -0.43 -19.37 10.40
CA PRO A 45 -1.02 -20.02 9.21
C PRO A 45 -2.52 -19.72 9.05
N VAL A 46 -3.23 -19.53 10.17
CA VAL A 46 -4.67 -19.22 10.15
C VAL A 46 -4.96 -17.91 9.41
N VAL A 47 -4.06 -16.93 9.55
CA VAL A 47 -4.18 -15.63 8.87
C VAL A 47 -3.59 -15.68 7.47
N ARG A 48 -2.45 -16.36 7.34
CA ARG A 48 -1.64 -16.36 6.12
C ARG A 48 -2.40 -16.91 4.91
N GLU A 49 -3.04 -18.05 5.04
CA GLU A 49 -3.72 -18.69 3.92
C GLU A 49 -4.89 -17.86 3.38
N PRO A 50 -5.85 -17.40 4.24
CA PRO A 50 -6.96 -16.59 3.75
C PRO A 50 -6.49 -15.25 3.17
N VAL A 51 -5.51 -14.62 3.79
CA VAL A 51 -4.98 -13.34 3.33
C VAL A 51 -4.27 -13.51 1.99
N ALA A 52 -3.49 -14.58 1.82
CA ALA A 52 -2.82 -14.85 0.57
C ALA A 52 -3.82 -15.07 -0.57
N ALA A 53 -4.92 -15.77 -0.32
CA ALA A 53 -5.96 -15.99 -1.31
C ALA A 53 -6.62 -14.67 -1.72
N CYS A 54 -6.95 -13.83 -0.75
CA CYS A 54 -7.53 -12.51 -1.01
C CYS A 54 -6.55 -11.61 -1.76
N ALA A 55 -5.30 -11.59 -1.32
CA ALA A 55 -4.25 -10.76 -1.94
C ALA A 55 -4.02 -11.18 -3.39
N ASN A 56 -3.96 -12.47 -3.67
CA ASN A 56 -3.78 -12.96 -5.04
C ASN A 56 -4.95 -12.55 -5.93
N PHE A 57 -6.16 -12.61 -5.41
CA PHE A 57 -7.35 -12.17 -6.14
C PHE A 57 -7.26 -10.67 -6.45
N LEU A 58 -6.95 -9.85 -5.43
CA LEU A 58 -6.85 -8.40 -5.59
C LEU A 58 -5.73 -8.03 -6.55
N LEU A 59 -4.58 -8.67 -6.45
CA LEU A 59 -3.44 -8.39 -7.32
C LEU A 59 -3.71 -8.78 -8.77
N SER A 60 -4.47 -9.84 -9.00
CA SER A 60 -4.84 -10.24 -10.37
C SER A 60 -5.87 -9.31 -10.99
N HIS A 61 -6.55 -8.49 -10.19
CA HIS A 61 -7.57 -7.55 -10.63
C HIS A 61 -7.22 -6.10 -10.27
N LEU A 62 -5.93 -5.76 -10.37
CA LEU A 62 -5.46 -4.41 -10.02
C LEU A 62 -6.15 -3.31 -10.83
N SER A 63 -6.50 -3.58 -12.07
CA SER A 63 -7.18 -2.59 -12.91
C SER A 63 -8.53 -2.18 -12.34
N LEU A 64 -9.22 -3.08 -11.65
CA LEU A 64 -10.48 -2.76 -10.99
C LEU A 64 -10.30 -1.83 -9.79
N LEU A 65 -9.14 -1.88 -9.15
CA LEU A 65 -8.83 -1.02 -8.01
C LEU A 65 -8.55 0.42 -8.41
N PHE A 66 -8.22 0.66 -9.68
CA PHE A 66 -8.00 2.02 -10.17
C PHE A 66 -9.29 2.84 -10.27
N VAL A 67 -10.44 2.19 -10.38
CA VAL A 67 -11.72 2.90 -10.50
C VAL A 67 -12.04 3.71 -9.24
N PRO A 68 -11.97 3.13 -8.02
CA PRO A 68 -12.18 3.93 -6.80
C PRO A 68 -11.18 5.07 -6.64
N VAL A 69 -9.92 4.84 -7.03
CA VAL A 69 -8.88 5.87 -6.96
C VAL A 69 -9.21 7.01 -7.93
N GLY A 70 -9.63 6.67 -9.15
CA GLY A 70 -10.03 7.65 -10.14
C GLY A 70 -11.21 8.51 -9.67
N VAL A 71 -12.22 7.88 -9.09
CA VAL A 71 -13.36 8.60 -8.52
C VAL A 71 -12.92 9.52 -7.39
N GLY A 72 -12.02 9.04 -6.54
CA GLY A 72 -11.46 9.84 -5.46
C GLY A 72 -10.77 11.11 -5.96
N VAL A 73 -10.00 10.97 -7.03
CA VAL A 73 -9.34 12.13 -7.66
C VAL A 73 -10.38 13.10 -8.20
N MET A 74 -11.43 12.60 -8.84
CA MET A 74 -12.48 13.46 -9.39
C MET A 74 -13.23 14.27 -8.33
N THR A 75 -13.40 13.69 -7.14
CA THR A 75 -14.08 14.39 -6.04
C THR A 75 -13.21 15.46 -5.39
N HIS A 76 -11.90 15.46 -5.69
CA HIS A 76 -10.95 16.42 -5.13
C HIS A 76 -10.37 17.36 -6.19
N LEU A 77 -11.17 17.70 -7.22
CA LEU A 77 -10.72 18.60 -8.28
C LEU A 77 -10.34 19.98 -7.76
N GLY A 78 -11.00 20.45 -6.69
CA GLY A 78 -10.63 21.72 -6.06
C GLY A 78 -9.21 21.73 -5.54
N LEU A 79 -8.79 20.64 -4.89
CA LEU A 79 -7.43 20.50 -4.41
C LEU A 79 -6.44 20.38 -5.55
N LEU A 80 -6.82 19.68 -6.61
CA LEU A 80 -5.98 19.56 -7.82
C LEU A 80 -5.77 20.91 -8.48
N GLY A 81 -6.81 21.73 -8.55
CA GLY A 81 -6.70 23.09 -9.10
C GLY A 81 -5.79 23.98 -8.29
N GLN A 82 -5.81 23.81 -6.97
CA GLN A 82 -5.03 24.64 -6.05
C GLN A 82 -3.57 24.17 -5.93
N TYR A 83 -3.36 22.87 -5.85
CA TYR A 83 -2.04 22.28 -5.59
C TYR A 83 -1.52 21.39 -6.73
N GLY A 84 -2.17 21.42 -7.90
CA GLY A 84 -1.85 20.50 -8.98
C GLY A 84 -0.41 20.56 -9.44
N VAL A 85 0.14 21.74 -9.61
CA VAL A 85 1.55 21.92 -10.03
C VAL A 85 2.49 21.36 -8.97
N ARG A 86 2.22 21.66 -7.70
CA ARG A 86 3.05 21.16 -6.59
C ARG A 86 2.98 19.63 -6.49
N MET A 87 1.79 19.07 -6.66
CA MET A 87 1.60 17.61 -6.67
C MET A 87 2.37 16.97 -7.82
N LEU A 88 2.30 17.57 -9.00
CA LEU A 88 3.00 17.05 -10.17
C LEU A 88 4.51 17.03 -9.94
N VAL A 89 5.06 18.12 -9.43
CA VAL A 89 6.50 18.24 -9.14
C VAL A 89 6.91 17.18 -8.10
N VAL A 90 6.12 17.02 -7.04
CA VAL A 90 6.41 16.03 -5.99
C VAL A 90 6.37 14.61 -6.55
N ILE A 91 5.37 14.30 -7.37
CA ILE A 91 5.23 12.96 -7.97
C ILE A 91 6.42 12.66 -8.88
N VAL A 92 6.79 13.59 -9.75
CA VAL A 92 7.91 13.40 -10.68
C VAL A 92 9.23 13.24 -9.92
N LEU A 93 9.50 14.13 -8.97
CA LEU A 93 10.73 14.08 -8.19
C LEU A 93 10.81 12.82 -7.34
N SER A 94 9.73 12.45 -6.66
CA SER A 94 9.73 11.26 -5.82
C SER A 94 9.86 9.98 -6.65
N THR A 95 9.27 9.95 -7.84
CA THR A 95 9.39 8.82 -8.76
C THR A 95 10.85 8.67 -9.22
N TRP A 96 11.50 9.76 -9.58
CA TRP A 96 12.90 9.72 -10.02
C TRP A 96 13.83 9.31 -8.88
N ILE A 97 13.60 9.84 -7.68
CA ILE A 97 14.37 9.45 -6.50
C ILE A 97 14.17 7.97 -6.20
N GLY A 98 12.92 7.49 -6.25
CA GLY A 98 12.61 6.08 -6.03
C GLY A 98 13.28 5.17 -7.05
N LEU A 99 13.26 5.55 -8.33
CA LEU A 99 13.92 4.79 -9.38
C LEU A 99 15.45 4.76 -9.16
N ALA A 100 16.04 5.90 -8.81
CA ALA A 100 17.47 5.98 -8.56
C ALA A 100 17.87 5.09 -7.39
N VAL A 101 17.12 5.14 -6.28
CA VAL A 101 17.36 4.29 -5.11
C VAL A 101 17.22 2.82 -5.47
N THR A 102 16.19 2.46 -6.23
CA THR A 102 15.96 1.09 -6.67
C THR A 102 17.13 0.57 -7.48
N VAL A 103 17.61 1.37 -8.44
CA VAL A 103 18.78 0.99 -9.27
C VAL A 103 20.02 0.81 -8.42
N LEU A 104 20.27 1.73 -7.48
CA LEU A 104 21.42 1.63 -6.59
C LEU A 104 21.37 0.40 -5.71
N VAL A 105 20.20 0.08 -5.15
CA VAL A 105 20.02 -1.09 -4.31
C VAL A 105 20.24 -2.36 -5.13
N LEU A 106 19.68 -2.43 -6.33
CA LEU A 106 19.87 -3.59 -7.21
C LEU A 106 21.33 -3.79 -7.60
N ARG A 107 22.03 -2.69 -7.89
CA ARG A 107 23.45 -2.77 -8.22
C ARG A 107 24.29 -3.24 -7.04
N THR A 108 23.96 -2.76 -5.84
CA THR A 108 24.69 -3.09 -4.63
C THR A 108 24.54 -4.57 -4.26
N PHE A 109 23.33 -5.12 -4.41
CA PHE A 109 23.04 -6.50 -4.05
C PHE A 109 23.13 -7.46 -5.23
N ARG A 110 23.49 -6.98 -6.40
CA ARG A 110 23.66 -7.82 -7.58
C ARG A 110 24.95 -8.61 -7.46
N LYS A 111 24.84 -9.93 -7.64
CA LYS A 111 26.02 -10.78 -7.63
C LYS A 111 26.78 -10.67 -8.96
N PRO A 112 28.13 -10.72 -8.93
CA PRO A 112 28.92 -10.76 -10.17
C PRO A 112 28.50 -11.95 -11.03
N GLY A 113 28.15 -11.69 -12.28
CA GLY A 113 27.71 -12.73 -13.19
C GLY A 113 26.20 -12.78 -13.42
N ASP A 114 25.40 -12.08 -12.63
CA ASP A 114 23.97 -11.93 -12.89
C ASP A 114 23.79 -10.82 -13.94
N ALA A 115 23.55 -11.22 -15.15
CA ALA A 115 23.39 -10.29 -16.27
C ALA A 115 21.91 -9.97 -16.53
#